data_9c368edd7c70c4a79129bca778e1822a
#
_entry.id   9c368edd7c70c4a79129bca778e1822a
#
_cell.length_a   1.000
_cell.length_b   1.000
_cell.length_c   1.000
_cell.angle_alpha   90.00
_cell.angle_beta   90.00
_cell.angle_gamma   90.00
#
_symmetry.space_group_name_H-M   'P 1'
#
loop_
_entity.id
_entity.type
_entity.pdbx_description
1 polymer ?
#
loop_
_entity_poly.entity_id
_entity_poly.type
_entity_poly.pdbx_seq_one_letter_code
_entity_poly.pdbx_strand_id
1 'polypeptide(L)'
;LGSYFQSNLDEKVRTMVWEANRVDWTLVGNEIESLQLEFTWIQQEKPKYNVIFRDDKSFPYLAVTVKDEVPRIFVTRTLRKDGAKYFGPYPHAWALRELMEILQSAFPMRSCTNGVFQRAERSQRACLLGYIGKCVAPCLSKDPDAVANHRQVVQSLIRFMNADPAKFIEELRTKMAQASAEEDFESAARYRDQIDALEKVATSNSVALPVDSNLDLFASVWEEIGGKGAVTQFQVRSGRVTSAQSWIVESGVEVAQSEHLEQLL
;
A
#
# COMPACT_ATOMS: atom_id res chain seq x y z
N LEU A 1 2.75 6.06 -26.16
CA LEU A 1 2.69 7.21 -27.12
C LEU A 1 2.44 6.75 -28.56
N GLY A 2 3.10 5.70 -29.06
CA GLY A 2 2.93 5.25 -30.45
C GLY A 2 1.49 4.95 -30.87
N SER A 3 0.62 4.52 -29.95
CA SER A 3 -0.79 4.26 -30.20
C SER A 3 -1.60 5.51 -30.58
N TYR A 4 -1.16 6.71 -30.19
CA TYR A 4 -1.81 7.97 -30.51
C TYR A 4 -1.53 8.50 -31.92
N PHE A 5 -0.62 7.85 -32.64
CA PHE A 5 -0.26 8.22 -34.05
C PHE A 5 -0.70 7.20 -35.08
N GLN A 6 -1.59 6.29 -34.72
CA GLN A 6 -2.16 5.32 -35.65
C GLN A 6 -3.27 5.96 -36.49
N SER A 7 -3.46 5.44 -37.71
CA SER A 7 -4.44 5.96 -38.68
C SER A 7 -5.91 5.74 -38.25
N ASN A 8 -6.18 4.88 -37.30
CA ASN A 8 -7.53 4.44 -36.91
C ASN A 8 -7.91 4.92 -35.52
N LEU A 9 -7.64 6.19 -35.21
CA LEU A 9 -7.98 6.79 -33.93
C LEU A 9 -9.45 7.20 -33.84
N ASP A 10 -10.08 7.00 -32.69
CA ASP A 10 -11.35 7.60 -32.34
C ASP A 10 -11.27 9.13 -32.45
N GLU A 11 -12.34 9.78 -32.92
CA GLU A 11 -12.43 11.22 -33.13
C GLU A 11 -12.04 12.02 -31.86
N LYS A 12 -12.42 11.54 -30.69
CA LYS A 12 -12.05 12.13 -29.41
C LYS A 12 -10.55 12.13 -29.14
N VAL A 13 -9.90 11.00 -29.45
CA VAL A 13 -8.44 10.85 -29.26
C VAL A 13 -7.70 11.72 -30.31
N ARG A 14 -8.20 11.79 -31.53
CA ARG A 14 -7.64 12.67 -32.55
C ARG A 14 -7.70 14.14 -32.17
N THR A 15 -8.83 14.59 -31.62
CA THR A 15 -9.00 15.96 -31.13
C THR A 15 -8.05 16.25 -29.95
N MET A 16 -7.89 15.31 -29.03
CA MET A 16 -6.95 15.44 -27.92
C MET A 16 -5.50 15.64 -28.42
N VAL A 17 -5.07 14.84 -29.37
CA VAL A 17 -3.72 14.94 -29.95
C VAL A 17 -3.51 16.28 -30.65
N TRP A 18 -4.54 16.79 -31.36
CA TRP A 18 -4.48 18.10 -32.00
C TRP A 18 -4.45 19.29 -31.02
N GLU A 19 -5.11 19.18 -29.89
CA GLU A 19 -5.11 20.22 -28.86
C GLU A 19 -3.83 20.18 -27.98
N ALA A 20 -3.08 19.08 -27.99
CA ALA A 20 -1.89 18.92 -27.18
C ALA A 20 -0.71 19.75 -27.73
N ASN A 21 -0.24 20.69 -26.92
CA ASN A 21 0.90 21.55 -27.25
C ASN A 21 2.22 21.05 -26.66
N ARG A 22 2.16 20.22 -25.61
CA ARG A 22 3.32 19.72 -24.85
C ARG A 22 3.03 18.34 -24.31
N VAL A 23 4.07 17.54 -24.16
CA VAL A 23 4.04 16.24 -23.50
C VAL A 23 5.08 16.28 -22.37
N ASP A 24 4.62 16.05 -21.16
CA ASP A 24 5.47 15.90 -20.00
C ASP A 24 5.45 14.42 -19.56
N TRP A 25 6.53 13.95 -18.95
CA TRP A 25 6.64 12.62 -18.42
C TRP A 25 7.39 12.61 -17.10
N THR A 26 7.10 11.63 -16.26
CA THR A 26 7.81 11.39 -15.00
C THR A 26 8.19 9.92 -14.94
N LEU A 27 9.46 9.65 -14.61
CA LEU A 27 9.92 8.30 -14.34
C LEU A 27 9.55 7.91 -12.91
N VAL A 28 9.06 6.71 -12.76
CA VAL A 28 8.66 6.13 -11.46
C VAL A 28 9.28 4.74 -11.31
N GLY A 29 9.40 4.26 -10.08
CA GLY A 29 10.11 3.02 -9.77
C GLY A 29 9.36 1.75 -10.19
N ASN A 30 8.03 1.79 -10.29
CA ASN A 30 7.21 0.64 -10.65
C ASN A 30 5.84 1.05 -11.25
N GLU A 31 5.10 0.07 -11.78
CA GLU A 31 3.80 0.28 -12.40
C GLU A 31 2.75 0.82 -11.42
N ILE A 32 2.81 0.43 -10.15
CA ILE A 32 1.86 0.88 -9.12
C ILE A 32 2.03 2.37 -8.86
N GLU A 33 3.27 2.84 -8.77
CA GLU A 33 3.59 4.28 -8.67
C GLU A 33 3.06 5.05 -9.86
N SER A 34 3.26 4.53 -11.08
CA SER A 34 2.77 5.15 -12.30
C SER A 34 1.26 5.36 -12.25
N LEU A 35 0.51 4.33 -11.87
CA LEU A 35 -0.95 4.39 -11.77
C LEU A 35 -1.42 5.34 -10.67
N GLN A 36 -0.73 5.40 -9.54
CA GLN A 36 -1.07 6.34 -8.46
C GLN A 36 -0.82 7.78 -8.87
N LEU A 37 0.30 8.06 -9.52
CA LEU A 37 0.65 9.38 -10.00
C LEU A 37 -0.31 9.83 -11.09
N GLU A 38 -0.62 8.97 -12.07
CA GLU A 38 -1.62 9.22 -13.11
C GLU A 38 -2.97 9.60 -12.52
N PHE A 39 -3.47 8.80 -11.56
CA PHE A 39 -4.73 9.11 -10.90
C PHE A 39 -4.69 10.44 -10.18
N THR A 40 -3.61 10.74 -9.45
CA THR A 40 -3.47 11.99 -8.73
C THR A 40 -3.57 13.18 -9.68
N TRP A 41 -2.88 13.14 -10.80
CA TRP A 41 -2.94 14.18 -11.82
C TRP A 41 -4.31 14.31 -12.46
N ILE A 42 -4.98 13.19 -12.76
CA ILE A 42 -6.34 13.22 -13.31
C ILE A 42 -7.33 13.86 -12.32
N GLN A 43 -7.18 13.61 -11.01
CA GLN A 43 -8.04 14.23 -9.99
C GLN A 43 -7.75 15.72 -9.79
N GLN A 44 -6.50 16.14 -9.89
CA GLN A 44 -6.10 17.54 -9.76
C GLN A 44 -6.50 18.36 -10.98
N GLU A 45 -6.08 17.91 -12.15
CA GLU A 45 -6.20 18.67 -13.40
C GLU A 45 -7.55 18.46 -14.09
N LYS A 46 -8.30 17.41 -13.72
CA LYS A 46 -9.58 17.03 -14.31
C LYS A 46 -9.60 17.11 -15.85
N PRO A 47 -8.62 16.48 -16.52
CA PRO A 47 -8.38 16.69 -17.95
C PRO A 47 -9.60 16.33 -18.80
N LYS A 48 -9.89 17.17 -19.78
CA LYS A 48 -11.09 17.13 -20.63
C LYS A 48 -11.33 15.76 -21.30
N TYR A 49 -10.26 15.08 -21.69
CA TYR A 49 -10.32 13.86 -22.50
C TYR A 49 -10.26 12.57 -21.69
N ASN A 50 -9.89 12.62 -20.42
CA ASN A 50 -9.91 11.44 -19.55
C ASN A 50 -11.33 11.12 -19.11
N VAL A 51 -11.78 9.89 -19.40
CA VAL A 51 -13.11 9.37 -18.99
C VAL A 51 -12.95 8.51 -17.74
N ILE A 52 -11.89 7.71 -17.71
CA ILE A 52 -11.55 6.85 -16.56
C ILE A 52 -10.97 7.74 -15.46
N PHE A 53 -11.35 7.48 -14.20
CA PHE A 53 -10.93 8.23 -13.02
C PHE A 53 -11.54 9.65 -12.84
N ARG A 54 -12.40 10.11 -13.72
CA ARG A 54 -13.14 11.36 -13.55
C ARG A 54 -14.34 11.23 -12.60
N ASP A 55 -14.95 10.04 -12.57
CA ASP A 55 -15.99 9.72 -11.62
C ASP A 55 -15.41 9.53 -10.23
N ASP A 56 -16.18 9.90 -9.20
CA ASP A 56 -15.91 9.79 -7.76
C ASP A 56 -15.74 8.34 -7.25
N LYS A 57 -15.27 7.42 -8.09
CA LYS A 57 -14.92 6.08 -7.67
C LYS A 57 -13.63 6.15 -6.86
N SER A 58 -13.81 6.53 -5.60
CA SER A 58 -12.74 6.54 -4.60
C SER A 58 -11.95 5.23 -4.63
N PHE A 59 -10.64 5.34 -4.51
CA PHE A 59 -9.76 4.19 -4.37
C PHE A 59 -10.18 3.30 -3.20
N PRO A 60 -9.98 1.99 -3.33
CA PRO A 60 -10.19 1.11 -2.21
C PRO A 60 -9.08 1.25 -1.15
N TYR A 61 -9.48 1.06 0.09
CA TYR A 61 -8.65 1.03 1.28
C TYR A 61 -8.81 -0.31 1.98
N LEU A 62 -7.75 -0.75 2.63
CA LEU A 62 -7.81 -1.81 3.61
C LEU A 62 -8.18 -1.19 4.96
N ALA A 63 -9.30 -1.59 5.54
CA ALA A 63 -9.77 -1.06 6.81
C ALA A 63 -9.69 -2.13 7.91
N VAL A 64 -9.30 -1.71 9.11
CA VAL A 64 -9.25 -2.55 10.33
C VAL A 64 -10.05 -1.86 11.43
N THR A 65 -11.11 -2.52 11.93
CA THR A 65 -11.99 -1.97 12.98
C THR A 65 -11.38 -2.15 14.36
N VAL A 66 -10.34 -1.38 14.67
CA VAL A 66 -9.55 -1.53 15.92
C VAL A 66 -10.33 -1.30 17.20
N LYS A 67 -11.46 -0.56 17.13
CA LYS A 67 -12.31 -0.25 18.28
C LYS A 67 -13.34 -1.35 18.57
N ASP A 68 -13.59 -2.25 17.63
CA ASP A 68 -14.52 -3.34 17.85
C ASP A 68 -13.96 -4.30 18.91
N GLU A 69 -14.83 -4.97 19.64
CA GLU A 69 -14.44 -6.00 20.60
C GLU A 69 -13.66 -7.12 19.91
N VAL A 70 -14.15 -7.55 18.74
CA VAL A 70 -13.46 -8.47 17.85
C VAL A 70 -13.19 -7.76 16.51
N PRO A 71 -12.02 -7.14 16.36
CA PRO A 71 -11.67 -6.39 15.15
C PRO A 71 -11.78 -7.23 13.87
N ARG A 72 -12.06 -6.58 12.75
CA ARG A 72 -12.07 -7.23 11.44
C ARG A 72 -11.29 -6.42 10.42
N ILE A 73 -10.76 -7.13 9.40
CA ILE A 73 -10.18 -6.54 8.21
C ILE A 73 -11.18 -6.63 7.04
N PHE A 74 -11.26 -5.58 6.23
CA PHE A 74 -12.12 -5.57 5.04
C PHE A 74 -11.69 -4.49 4.05
N VAL A 75 -12.12 -4.63 2.80
CA VAL A 75 -11.90 -3.64 1.74
C VAL A 75 -13.07 -2.67 1.72
N THR A 76 -12.77 -1.37 1.68
CA THR A 76 -13.78 -0.30 1.55
C THR A 76 -13.29 0.81 0.64
N ARG A 77 -14.22 1.56 0.05
CA ARG A 77 -13.91 2.81 -0.67
C ARG A 77 -14.31 4.05 0.12
N THR A 78 -14.94 3.86 1.25
CA THR A 78 -15.45 4.97 2.07
C THR A 78 -14.62 5.08 3.34
N LEU A 79 -13.97 6.21 3.53
CA LEU A 79 -13.32 6.57 4.79
C LEU A 79 -14.38 7.10 5.76
N ARG A 80 -14.42 6.55 6.97
CA ARG A 80 -15.36 6.96 8.03
C ARG A 80 -14.58 7.42 9.26
N LYS A 81 -15.13 8.35 10.00
CA LYS A 81 -14.59 8.79 11.29
C LYS A 81 -15.09 7.88 12.43
N ASP A 82 -14.98 6.57 12.27
CA ASP A 82 -15.42 5.55 13.22
C ASP A 82 -14.28 5.00 14.11
N GLY A 83 -13.06 5.51 13.89
CA GLY A 83 -11.87 5.10 14.58
C GLY A 83 -11.27 3.79 14.07
N ALA A 84 -11.73 3.28 12.93
CA ALA A 84 -11.02 2.25 12.19
C ALA A 84 -9.70 2.80 11.66
N LYS A 85 -8.70 1.92 11.49
CA LYS A 85 -7.47 2.24 10.78
C LYS A 85 -7.63 1.91 9.31
N TYR A 86 -7.20 2.83 8.45
CA TYR A 86 -7.27 2.72 7.01
C TYR A 86 -5.86 2.72 6.43
N PHE A 87 -5.57 1.76 5.55
CA PHE A 87 -4.31 1.63 4.82
C PHE A 87 -4.58 1.76 3.32
N GLY A 88 -3.72 2.44 2.61
CA GLY A 88 -3.88 2.79 1.20
C GLY A 88 -3.91 4.30 0.98
N PRO A 89 -4.29 4.80 -0.17
CA PRO A 89 -5.14 4.17 -1.20
C PRO A 89 -4.43 3.13 -2.06
N TYR A 90 -5.19 2.15 -2.54
CA TYR A 90 -4.68 1.15 -3.48
C TYR A 90 -5.30 1.37 -4.87
N PRO A 91 -4.54 1.13 -5.96
CA PRO A 91 -5.04 1.44 -7.31
C PRO A 91 -6.20 0.55 -7.73
N HIS A 92 -6.21 -0.71 -7.32
CA HIS A 92 -7.20 -1.69 -7.75
C HIS A 92 -7.76 -2.51 -6.59
N ALA A 93 -9.09 -2.72 -6.60
CA ALA A 93 -9.74 -3.53 -5.57
C ALA A 93 -9.36 -5.03 -5.66
N TRP A 94 -8.99 -5.53 -6.84
CA TRP A 94 -8.54 -6.91 -6.99
C TRP A 94 -7.16 -7.13 -6.35
N ALA A 95 -6.21 -6.22 -6.58
CA ALA A 95 -4.89 -6.28 -5.96
C ALA A 95 -4.98 -6.19 -4.43
N LEU A 96 -5.92 -5.36 -3.92
CA LEU A 96 -6.15 -5.25 -2.49
C LEU A 96 -6.78 -6.51 -1.88
N ARG A 97 -7.60 -7.24 -2.65
CA ARG A 97 -8.12 -8.55 -2.20
C ARG A 97 -7.03 -9.60 -2.14
N GLU A 98 -6.17 -9.64 -3.14
CA GLU A 98 -4.99 -10.52 -3.15
C GLU A 98 -4.06 -10.20 -1.97
N LEU A 99 -3.75 -8.92 -1.75
CA LEU A 99 -3.02 -8.48 -0.57
C LEU A 99 -3.68 -8.95 0.74
N MET A 100 -4.99 -8.82 0.86
CA MET A 100 -5.72 -9.25 2.03
C MET A 100 -5.62 -10.77 2.25
N GLU A 101 -5.62 -11.57 1.19
CA GLU A 101 -5.45 -13.02 1.27
C GLU A 101 -4.05 -13.40 1.76
N ILE A 102 -3.01 -12.70 1.28
CA ILE A 102 -1.63 -12.89 1.73
C ILE A 102 -1.50 -12.48 3.20
N LEU A 103 -2.03 -11.31 3.57
CA LEU A 103 -2.01 -10.84 4.95
C LEU A 103 -2.75 -11.77 5.91
N GLN A 104 -3.85 -12.39 5.48
CA GLN A 104 -4.56 -13.38 6.30
C GLN A 104 -3.79 -14.69 6.47
N SER A 105 -2.89 -15.03 5.58
CA SER A 105 -1.99 -16.17 5.76
C SER A 105 -0.92 -15.88 6.83
N ALA A 106 -0.39 -14.65 6.88
CA ALA A 106 0.58 -14.22 7.88
C ALA A 106 -0.08 -13.82 9.22
N PHE A 107 -1.26 -13.20 9.15
CA PHE A 107 -2.03 -12.71 10.30
C PHE A 107 -3.44 -13.29 10.26
N PRO A 108 -3.69 -14.47 10.84
CA PRO A 108 -4.96 -15.17 10.73
C PRO A 108 -6.06 -14.45 11.53
N MET A 109 -6.67 -13.45 10.91
CA MET A 109 -7.66 -12.58 11.54
C MET A 109 -9.02 -12.63 10.86
N ARG A 110 -10.01 -12.13 11.58
CA ARG A 110 -11.38 -12.02 11.12
C ARG A 110 -11.53 -11.06 9.94
N SER A 111 -12.15 -11.53 8.84
CA SER A 111 -12.60 -10.69 7.71
C SER A 111 -14.10 -10.74 7.48
N CYS A 112 -14.82 -11.66 8.12
CA CYS A 112 -16.26 -11.85 7.96
C CYS A 112 -17.08 -10.66 8.48
N THR A 113 -18.28 -10.48 7.93
CA THR A 113 -19.24 -9.48 8.41
C THR A 113 -19.78 -9.86 9.80
N ASN A 114 -20.35 -8.88 10.52
CA ASN A 114 -20.92 -9.11 11.84
C ASN A 114 -22.04 -10.14 11.81
N GLY A 115 -22.87 -10.18 10.76
CA GLY A 115 -23.93 -11.17 10.64
C GLY A 115 -23.40 -12.60 10.47
N VAL A 116 -22.29 -12.78 9.72
CA VAL A 116 -21.61 -14.09 9.59
C VAL A 116 -20.97 -14.49 10.91
N PHE A 117 -20.31 -13.56 11.60
CA PHE A 117 -19.71 -13.77 12.91
C PHE A 117 -20.73 -14.26 13.93
N GLN A 118 -21.84 -13.55 14.10
CA GLN A 118 -22.91 -13.90 15.04
C GLN A 118 -23.56 -15.26 14.69
N ARG A 119 -23.69 -15.60 13.40
CA ARG A 119 -24.19 -16.91 12.98
C ARG A 119 -23.25 -18.03 13.38
N ALA A 120 -21.95 -17.84 13.16
CA ALA A 120 -20.92 -18.81 13.55
C ALA A 120 -20.87 -18.99 15.08
N GLU A 121 -20.97 -17.90 15.83
CA GLU A 121 -21.05 -17.89 17.29
C GLU A 121 -22.26 -18.69 17.80
N ARG A 122 -23.46 -18.46 17.24
CA ARG A 122 -24.68 -19.18 17.64
C ARG A 122 -24.63 -20.67 17.26
N SER A 123 -24.11 -21.00 16.09
CA SER A 123 -24.03 -22.38 15.62
C SER A 123 -22.84 -23.15 16.17
N GLN A 124 -21.89 -22.47 16.84
CA GLN A 124 -20.61 -23.01 17.30
C GLN A 124 -19.84 -23.73 16.18
N ARG A 125 -19.92 -23.20 14.95
CA ARG A 125 -19.21 -23.73 13.77
C ARG A 125 -18.41 -22.61 13.12
N ALA A 126 -17.11 -22.84 12.94
CA ALA A 126 -16.25 -21.90 12.20
C ALA A 126 -16.70 -21.77 10.74
N CYS A 127 -16.42 -20.64 10.14
CA CYS A 127 -16.45 -20.50 8.69
C CYS A 127 -15.22 -21.17 8.06
N LEU A 128 -15.20 -21.28 6.74
CA LEU A 128 -14.09 -21.89 6.00
C LEU A 128 -12.72 -21.31 6.39
N LEU A 129 -12.62 -19.99 6.57
CA LEU A 129 -11.35 -19.34 6.95
C LEU A 129 -10.81 -19.80 8.30
N GLY A 130 -11.71 -20.14 9.25
CA GLY A 130 -11.31 -20.75 10.52
C GLY A 130 -10.76 -22.16 10.33
N TYR A 131 -11.41 -22.98 9.50
CA TYR A 131 -10.96 -24.35 9.24
C TYR A 131 -9.62 -24.43 8.50
N ILE A 132 -9.34 -23.49 7.59
CA ILE A 132 -8.08 -23.46 6.81
C ILE A 132 -6.98 -22.63 7.47
N GLY A 133 -7.15 -22.22 8.75
CA GLY A 133 -6.13 -21.47 9.50
C GLY A 133 -5.95 -20.01 9.10
N LYS A 134 -6.78 -19.45 8.20
CA LYS A 134 -6.73 -18.03 7.83
C LYS A 134 -7.47 -17.09 8.81
N CYS A 135 -8.04 -17.65 9.87
CA CYS A 135 -8.67 -16.92 10.97
C CYS A 135 -8.56 -17.78 12.23
N VAL A 136 -8.18 -17.17 13.35
CA VAL A 136 -8.15 -17.87 14.67
C VAL A 136 -9.54 -18.19 15.23
N ALA A 137 -10.59 -17.96 14.44
CA ALA A 137 -11.99 -18.25 14.74
C ALA A 137 -12.47 -17.75 16.13
N PRO A 138 -12.30 -16.45 16.47
CA PRO A 138 -12.72 -15.92 17.76
C PRO A 138 -14.23 -16.02 18.00
N CYS A 139 -15.01 -16.39 16.97
CA CYS A 139 -16.44 -16.64 17.08
C CYS A 139 -16.81 -18.00 17.71
N LEU A 140 -15.87 -18.93 17.85
CA LEU A 140 -16.14 -20.25 18.45
C LEU A 140 -15.85 -20.28 19.94
N SER A 141 -15.02 -19.40 20.41
CA SER A 141 -14.59 -19.41 21.80
C SER A 141 -15.36 -18.37 22.60
N LYS A 142 -15.91 -18.80 23.73
CA LYS A 142 -16.36 -17.91 24.81
C LYS A 142 -15.21 -17.53 25.73
N ASP A 143 -14.03 -18.04 25.43
CA ASP A 143 -12.82 -17.81 26.18
C ASP A 143 -12.27 -16.39 25.91
N PRO A 144 -12.11 -15.55 26.91
CA PRO A 144 -11.49 -14.24 26.78
C PRO A 144 -10.11 -14.31 26.15
N ASP A 145 -9.35 -15.38 26.33
CA ASP A 145 -8.01 -15.55 25.78
C ASP A 145 -8.03 -15.68 24.24
N ALA A 146 -9.07 -16.26 23.65
CA ALA A 146 -9.20 -16.32 22.20
C ALA A 146 -9.42 -14.94 21.57
N VAL A 147 -10.19 -14.07 22.25
CA VAL A 147 -10.38 -12.68 21.81
C VAL A 147 -9.09 -11.89 22.01
N ALA A 148 -8.39 -12.10 23.11
CA ALA A 148 -7.09 -11.47 23.39
C ALA A 148 -6.04 -11.89 22.33
N ASN A 149 -5.94 -13.18 22.02
CA ASN A 149 -5.07 -13.69 20.96
C ASN A 149 -5.41 -13.07 19.59
N HIS A 150 -6.69 -13.03 19.22
CA HIS A 150 -7.12 -12.37 17.99
C HIS A 150 -6.71 -10.88 17.96
N ARG A 151 -6.83 -10.16 19.08
CA ARG A 151 -6.38 -8.77 19.18
C ARG A 151 -4.87 -8.62 19.01
N GLN A 152 -4.07 -9.55 19.55
CA GLN A 152 -2.61 -9.57 19.34
C GLN A 152 -2.25 -9.76 17.87
N VAL A 153 -2.95 -10.66 17.15
CA VAL A 153 -2.77 -10.84 15.71
C VAL A 153 -3.06 -9.53 14.96
N VAL A 154 -4.17 -8.85 15.30
CA VAL A 154 -4.53 -7.56 14.69
C VAL A 154 -3.50 -6.48 14.98
N GLN A 155 -2.99 -6.40 16.21
CA GLN A 155 -1.92 -5.46 16.58
C GLN A 155 -0.64 -5.74 15.81
N SER A 156 -0.28 -7.00 15.60
CA SER A 156 0.88 -7.40 14.80
C SER A 156 0.74 -6.98 13.35
N LEU A 157 -0.46 -7.14 12.74
CA LEU A 157 -0.72 -6.60 11.41
C LEU A 157 -0.56 -5.08 11.36
N ILE A 158 -1.17 -4.37 12.32
CA ILE A 158 -1.09 -2.90 12.34
C ILE A 158 0.36 -2.44 12.50
N ARG A 159 1.15 -3.13 13.31
CA ARG A 159 2.58 -2.86 13.46
C ARG A 159 3.34 -3.09 12.15
N PHE A 160 3.07 -4.21 11.47
CA PHE A 160 3.65 -4.50 10.15
C PHE A 160 3.30 -3.43 9.10
N MET A 161 2.05 -2.99 9.06
CA MET A 161 1.57 -2.00 8.08
C MET A 161 2.08 -0.57 8.34
N ASN A 162 2.49 -0.24 9.57
CA ASN A 162 2.96 1.10 9.97
C ASN A 162 4.48 1.19 10.17
N ALA A 163 5.17 0.07 10.32
CA ALA A 163 6.61 0.01 10.54
C ALA A 163 7.35 -0.34 9.23
N ASP A 164 8.67 -0.34 9.32
CA ASP A 164 9.52 -0.88 8.27
C ASP A 164 9.28 -2.41 8.16
N PRO A 165 8.76 -2.91 7.04
CA PRO A 165 8.50 -4.33 6.84
C PRO A 165 9.74 -5.20 7.05
N ALA A 166 10.94 -4.70 6.69
CA ALA A 166 12.19 -5.43 6.83
C ALA A 166 12.51 -5.76 8.29
N LYS A 167 12.30 -4.81 9.21
CA LYS A 167 12.51 -5.04 10.65
C LYS A 167 11.55 -6.07 11.21
N PHE A 168 10.29 -6.03 10.79
CA PHE A 168 9.30 -7.01 11.24
C PHE A 168 9.61 -8.43 10.74
N ILE A 169 10.06 -8.55 9.49
CA ILE A 169 10.49 -9.83 8.91
C ILE A 169 11.71 -10.38 9.64
N GLU A 170 12.67 -9.53 10.02
CA GLU A 170 13.85 -9.94 10.78
C GLU A 170 13.50 -10.45 12.19
N GLU A 171 12.53 -9.82 12.86
CA GLU A 171 11.98 -10.35 14.12
C GLU A 171 11.37 -11.75 13.95
N LEU A 172 10.67 -12.02 12.83
CA LEU A 172 10.13 -13.33 12.54
C LEU A 172 11.21 -14.36 12.23
N ARG A 173 12.28 -13.98 11.53
CA ARG A 173 13.44 -14.85 11.29
C ARG A 173 14.10 -15.27 12.60
N THR A 174 14.26 -14.34 13.54
CA THR A 174 14.79 -14.64 14.88
C THR A 174 13.91 -15.65 15.62
N LYS A 175 12.57 -15.48 15.59
CA LYS A 175 11.64 -16.42 16.20
C LYS A 175 11.64 -17.79 15.51
N MET A 176 11.79 -17.83 14.18
CA MET A 176 11.90 -19.07 13.42
C MET A 176 13.16 -19.84 13.83
N ALA A 177 14.29 -19.16 13.95
CA ALA A 177 15.55 -19.76 14.37
C ALA A 177 15.47 -20.31 15.81
N GLN A 178 14.85 -19.56 16.71
CA GLN A 178 14.62 -19.99 18.10
C GLN A 178 13.73 -21.24 18.15
N ALA A 179 12.58 -21.25 17.49
CA ALA A 179 11.67 -22.39 17.44
C ALA A 179 12.36 -23.64 16.86
N SER A 180 13.19 -23.44 15.84
CA SER A 180 14.01 -24.55 15.26
C SER A 180 15.04 -25.09 16.25
N ALA A 181 15.67 -24.21 17.06
CA ALA A 181 16.63 -24.63 18.09
C ALA A 181 15.96 -25.37 19.25
N GLU A 182 14.68 -25.05 19.53
CA GLU A 182 13.85 -25.71 20.53
C GLU A 182 13.16 -26.96 19.99
N GLU A 183 13.47 -27.39 18.77
CA GLU A 183 12.87 -28.53 18.04
C GLU A 183 11.36 -28.39 17.79
N ASP A 184 10.79 -27.18 17.95
CA ASP A 184 9.40 -26.87 17.58
C ASP A 184 9.30 -26.57 16.06
N PHE A 185 9.45 -27.62 15.27
CA PHE A 185 9.45 -27.50 13.79
C PHE A 185 8.12 -27.03 13.22
N GLU A 186 7.01 -27.24 13.92
CA GLU A 186 5.70 -26.73 13.49
C GLU A 186 5.62 -25.21 13.60
N SER A 187 6.09 -24.64 14.71
CA SER A 187 6.19 -23.18 14.86
C SER A 187 7.21 -22.58 13.90
N ALA A 188 8.37 -23.22 13.70
CA ALA A 188 9.37 -22.78 12.76
C ALA A 188 8.81 -22.74 11.31
N ALA A 189 8.07 -23.76 10.89
CA ALA A 189 7.42 -23.81 9.58
C ALA A 189 6.37 -22.68 9.43
N ARG A 190 5.59 -22.41 10.48
CA ARG A 190 4.62 -21.29 10.48
C ARG A 190 5.30 -19.95 10.31
N TYR A 191 6.42 -19.70 11.01
CA TYR A 191 7.19 -18.46 10.85
C TYR A 191 7.79 -18.33 9.44
N ARG A 192 8.32 -19.41 8.86
CA ARG A 192 8.79 -19.42 7.48
C ARG A 192 7.69 -19.01 6.50
N ASP A 193 6.52 -19.64 6.59
CA ASP A 193 5.40 -19.38 5.69
C ASP A 193 4.87 -17.93 5.86
N GLN A 194 4.94 -17.38 7.09
CA GLN A 194 4.64 -15.96 7.34
C GLN A 194 5.67 -15.05 6.67
N ILE A 195 6.95 -15.33 6.78
CA ILE A 195 8.03 -14.57 6.16
C ILE A 195 7.83 -14.53 4.65
N ASP A 196 7.64 -15.69 4.01
CA ASP A 196 7.44 -15.80 2.57
C ASP A 196 6.22 -14.96 2.09
N ALA A 197 5.13 -14.96 2.86
CA ALA A 197 3.96 -14.15 2.57
C ALA A 197 4.25 -12.65 2.70
N LEU A 198 4.94 -12.24 3.76
CA LEU A 198 5.19 -10.83 4.04
C LEU A 198 6.26 -10.22 3.13
N GLU A 199 7.23 -10.98 2.67
CA GLU A 199 8.20 -10.55 1.66
C GLU A 199 7.52 -10.19 0.33
N LYS A 200 6.52 -10.98 -0.08
CA LYS A 200 5.69 -10.64 -1.26
C LYS A 200 4.95 -9.32 -1.09
N VAL A 201 4.39 -9.08 0.11
CA VAL A 201 3.71 -7.82 0.43
C VAL A 201 4.68 -6.64 0.45
N ALA A 202 5.85 -6.80 1.09
CA ALA A 202 6.85 -5.76 1.19
C ALA A 202 7.34 -5.31 -0.19
N THR A 203 7.52 -6.25 -1.12
CA THR A 203 7.92 -5.95 -2.51
C THR A 203 6.82 -5.20 -3.28
N SER A 204 5.54 -5.48 -2.96
CA SER A 204 4.39 -4.86 -3.65
C SER A 204 4.00 -3.48 -3.08
N ASN A 205 4.38 -3.18 -1.83
CA ASN A 205 3.90 -2.02 -1.07
C ASN A 205 4.90 -0.86 -0.95
N SER A 206 5.92 -0.78 -1.80
CA SER A 206 6.97 0.26 -1.70
C SER A 206 6.47 1.72 -1.78
N VAL A 207 5.16 1.98 -1.91
CA VAL A 207 4.63 3.31 -2.29
C VAL A 207 3.46 3.84 -1.46
N ALA A 208 2.94 3.12 -0.49
CA ALA A 208 1.84 3.62 0.33
C ALA A 208 2.35 4.25 1.63
N LEU A 209 2.42 5.58 1.67
CA LEU A 209 2.64 6.33 2.91
C LEU A 209 1.36 6.35 3.76
N PRO A 210 1.46 6.47 5.11
CA PRO A 210 0.31 6.63 5.99
C PRO A 210 -0.60 7.79 5.55
N VAL A 211 -1.92 7.64 5.72
CA VAL A 211 -2.94 8.61 5.24
C VAL A 211 -2.75 10.01 5.84
N ASP A 212 -2.11 10.12 6.98
CA ASP A 212 -1.79 11.37 7.69
C ASP A 212 -0.44 11.98 7.31
N SER A 213 0.34 11.32 6.43
CA SER A 213 1.64 11.81 6.02
C SER A 213 1.51 13.06 5.14
N ASN A 214 2.11 14.16 5.60
CA ASN A 214 2.27 15.39 4.84
C ASN A 214 3.76 15.73 4.83
N LEU A 215 4.41 15.56 3.69
CA LEU A 215 5.84 15.83 3.55
C LEU A 215 6.19 16.16 2.11
N ASP A 216 7.30 16.80 1.91
CA ASP A 216 7.90 17.04 0.62
C ASP A 216 9.19 16.21 0.53
N LEU A 217 9.27 15.37 -0.49
CA LEU A 217 10.42 14.52 -0.76
C LEU A 217 11.23 15.13 -1.89
N PHE A 218 12.52 15.25 -1.68
CA PHE A 218 13.46 15.70 -2.71
C PHE A 218 14.39 14.54 -3.05
N ALA A 219 14.56 14.31 -4.35
CA ALA A 219 15.55 13.39 -4.88
C ALA A 219 16.42 14.13 -5.88
N SER A 220 17.72 13.90 -5.83
CA SER A 220 18.66 14.47 -6.79
C SER A 220 19.56 13.40 -7.39
N VAL A 221 19.90 13.58 -8.65
CA VAL A 221 20.88 12.77 -9.37
C VAL A 221 21.82 13.75 -10.10
N TRP A 222 23.11 13.50 -10.05
CA TRP A 222 24.13 14.34 -10.66
C TRP A 222 25.01 13.54 -11.59
N GLU A 223 25.42 14.15 -12.69
CA GLU A 223 26.46 13.56 -13.55
C GLU A 223 27.81 13.58 -12.81
N GLU A 224 28.59 12.51 -12.97
CA GLU A 224 29.93 12.42 -12.35
C GLU A 224 30.89 13.47 -12.90
N ILE A 225 30.68 13.92 -14.14
CA ILE A 225 31.53 14.92 -14.83
C ILE A 225 30.60 15.87 -15.57
N GLY A 226 30.68 17.18 -15.27
CA GLY A 226 29.95 18.20 -16.03
C GLY A 226 29.05 19.11 -15.23
N GLY A 227 28.85 18.85 -13.93
CA GLY A 227 28.10 19.74 -13.03
C GLY A 227 26.63 19.86 -13.34
N LYS A 228 26.05 18.92 -14.12
CA LYS A 228 24.62 18.86 -14.40
C LYS A 228 23.94 17.85 -13.50
N GLY A 229 22.79 18.25 -12.98
CA GLY A 229 21.97 17.36 -12.15
C GLY A 229 20.49 17.54 -12.44
N ALA A 230 19.71 16.58 -12.01
CA ALA A 230 18.26 16.66 -11.97
C ALA A 230 17.81 16.58 -10.51
N VAL A 231 16.91 17.47 -10.12
CA VAL A 231 16.25 17.46 -8.81
C VAL A 231 14.77 17.28 -9.02
N THR A 232 14.18 16.34 -8.29
CA THR A 232 12.73 16.11 -8.32
C THR A 232 12.17 16.29 -6.92
N GLN A 233 11.14 17.12 -6.79
CA GLN A 233 10.33 17.28 -5.60
C GLN A 233 9.04 16.50 -5.77
N PHE A 234 8.68 15.67 -4.77
CA PHE A 234 7.37 15.07 -4.63
C PHE A 234 6.68 15.67 -3.42
N GLN A 235 5.54 16.29 -3.64
CA GLN A 235 4.68 16.75 -2.55
C GLN A 235 3.72 15.65 -2.15
N VAL A 236 3.80 15.24 -0.89
CA VAL A 236 2.89 14.25 -0.32
C VAL A 236 1.94 14.94 0.64
N ARG A 237 0.64 14.76 0.42
CA ARG A 237 -0.42 15.26 1.29
C ARG A 237 -1.44 14.16 1.54
N SER A 238 -1.74 13.93 2.82
CA SER A 238 -2.63 12.83 3.26
C SER A 238 -2.18 11.47 2.72
N GLY A 239 -0.87 11.19 2.75
CA GLY A 239 -0.27 9.95 2.26
C GLY A 239 -0.24 9.80 0.73
N ARG A 240 -0.58 10.85 -0.03
CA ARG A 240 -0.63 10.82 -1.50
C ARG A 240 0.37 11.79 -2.11
N VAL A 241 1.01 11.38 -3.17
CA VAL A 241 1.78 12.30 -4.02
C VAL A 241 0.77 13.21 -4.74
N THR A 242 0.78 14.48 -4.39
CA THR A 242 -0.13 15.49 -4.95
C THR A 242 0.50 16.26 -6.10
N SER A 243 1.83 16.33 -6.14
CA SER A 243 2.55 17.04 -7.19
C SER A 243 3.94 16.42 -7.33
N ALA A 244 4.45 16.41 -8.55
CA ALA A 244 5.85 16.11 -8.85
C ALA A 244 6.38 17.21 -9.75
N GLN A 245 7.50 17.83 -9.36
CA GLN A 245 8.19 18.83 -10.14
C GLN A 245 9.66 18.46 -10.29
N SER A 246 10.19 18.57 -11.49
CA SER A 246 11.58 18.26 -11.76
C SER A 246 12.28 19.46 -12.38
N TRP A 247 13.50 19.70 -11.95
CA TRP A 247 14.35 20.76 -12.49
C TRP A 247 15.68 20.15 -12.94
N ILE A 248 16.21 20.66 -14.04
CA ILE A 248 17.60 20.43 -14.41
C ILE A 248 18.40 21.59 -13.82
N VAL A 249 19.42 21.26 -13.06
CA VAL A 249 20.28 22.20 -12.36
C VAL A 249 21.71 22.08 -12.92
N GLU A 250 22.32 23.19 -13.20
CA GLU A 250 23.74 23.25 -13.59
C GLU A 250 24.51 23.90 -12.44
N SER A 251 25.46 23.19 -11.87
CA SER A 251 26.37 23.73 -10.85
C SER A 251 27.67 24.12 -11.50
N GLY A 252 28.07 25.37 -11.29
CA GLY A 252 29.38 25.87 -11.74
C GLY A 252 30.57 25.45 -10.85
N VAL A 253 30.34 24.67 -9.81
CA VAL A 253 31.34 24.27 -8.81
C VAL A 253 31.16 22.80 -8.50
N GLU A 254 32.27 22.04 -8.42
CA GLU A 254 32.26 20.68 -7.87
C GLU A 254 31.98 20.72 -6.37
N VAL A 255 30.73 20.55 -5.99
CA VAL A 255 30.26 20.50 -4.60
C VAL A 255 29.72 19.10 -4.31
N ALA A 256 29.88 18.60 -3.10
CA ALA A 256 29.38 17.28 -2.72
C ALA A 256 27.84 17.22 -2.83
N GLN A 257 27.28 16.04 -3.21
CA GLN A 257 25.84 15.84 -3.43
C GLN A 257 24.94 16.32 -2.27
N SER A 258 25.41 16.21 -1.03
CA SER A 258 24.69 16.66 0.17
C SER A 258 24.57 18.19 0.26
N GLU A 259 25.58 18.93 -0.17
CA GLU A 259 25.61 20.41 -0.09
C GLU A 259 24.73 21.05 -1.17
N HIS A 260 24.50 20.37 -2.29
CA HIS A 260 23.62 20.87 -3.36
C HIS A 260 22.15 20.88 -2.95
N LEU A 261 21.72 19.95 -2.11
CA LEU A 261 20.34 19.92 -1.60
C LEU A 261 20.09 21.04 -0.57
N GLU A 262 21.08 21.36 0.26
CA GLU A 262 20.97 22.44 1.24
C GLU A 262 20.89 23.85 0.60
N GLN A 263 21.45 24.03 -0.61
CA GLN A 263 21.38 25.30 -1.33
C GLN A 263 20.07 25.49 -2.12
N LEU A 264 19.28 24.42 -2.30
CA LEU A 264 18.02 24.41 -3.05
C LEU A 264 16.79 24.50 -2.14
N LEU A 265 16.93 24.25 -0.85
CA LEU A 265 15.89 24.33 0.18
C LEU A 265 15.90 25.70 0.87
#